data_a51873ecd75d289c2d80cb7c1b1a3aaf
#
_entry.id   a51873ecd75d289c2d80cb7c1b1a3aaf
#
_cell.length_a   1.000
_cell.length_b   1.000
_cell.length_c   1.000
_cell.angle_alpha   90.00
_cell.angle_beta   90.00
_cell.angle_gamma   90.00
#
_symmetry.space_group_name_H-M   'P 1'
#
loop_
_entity.id
_entity.type
_entity.pdbx_description
1 polymer ?
#
loop_
_entity_poly.entity_id
_entity_poly.type
_entity_poly.pdbx_seq_one_letter_code
_entity_poly.pdbx_strand_id
1 'polypeptide(L)'
;MTKIIDHTFVVCAYKESPYLEECINSLEKQNVRSNIIISTSTPNSFIETIAQKHNIELYVNKKESGIGQDWNFGISNTNTKYVTIAHQDDIYNANYLEEIVNRIDENNEFSIAFGDYREIKNGNVIPLTTNLKIKKFLLRKLRKNGNSRSAKNTALKFGSAICCPCVTINTDITGKRPYKTNMKCDLDWDTWYEFAKLDYRFLYIDKELMYHRIHEDSETSNSIKNNVRLKEDFEMFKKFWPTPIAKVLMFFYKNAIKTNK
;
A
#
# COMPACT_ATOMS: atom_id res chain seq x y z
N MET A 1 -2.58 -8.57 28.54
CA MET A 1 -2.69 -9.62 27.50
C MET A 1 -2.44 -8.95 26.17
N THR A 2 -1.50 -9.48 25.36
CA THR A 2 -1.24 -8.97 24.00
C THR A 2 -2.48 -9.26 23.17
N LYS A 3 -3.12 -8.23 22.63
CA LYS A 3 -4.30 -8.38 21.77
C LYS A 3 -3.87 -9.15 20.50
N ILE A 4 -4.56 -10.23 20.18
CA ILE A 4 -4.34 -11.00 18.94
C ILE A 4 -5.37 -10.52 17.93
N ILE A 5 -4.92 -10.20 16.73
CA ILE A 5 -5.80 -9.85 15.61
C ILE A 5 -5.69 -10.93 14.54
N ASP A 6 -6.81 -11.19 13.87
CA ASP A 6 -6.87 -12.04 12.69
C ASP A 6 -6.29 -11.32 11.46
N HIS A 7 -4.96 -11.20 11.46
CA HIS A 7 -4.20 -10.41 10.49
C HIS A 7 -2.93 -11.13 10.02
N THR A 8 -2.57 -10.91 8.76
CA THR A 8 -1.30 -11.36 8.16
C THR A 8 -0.61 -10.21 7.42
N PHE A 9 0.66 -9.99 7.68
CA PHE A 9 1.54 -9.26 6.78
C PHE A 9 2.04 -10.19 5.67
N VAL A 10 1.83 -9.79 4.43
CA VAL A 10 2.38 -10.44 3.23
C VAL A 10 3.54 -9.60 2.75
N VAL A 11 4.77 -10.05 3.03
CA VAL A 11 5.98 -9.40 2.53
C VAL A 11 6.21 -9.83 1.08
N CYS A 12 6.03 -8.90 0.14
CA CYS A 12 6.27 -9.17 -1.28
C CYS A 12 7.75 -8.98 -1.60
N ALA A 13 8.51 -10.09 -1.63
CA ALA A 13 9.93 -10.09 -1.93
C ALA A 13 10.16 -10.25 -3.44
N TYR A 14 11.01 -9.41 -4.02
CA TYR A 14 11.37 -9.42 -5.43
C TYR A 14 12.88 -9.25 -5.59
N LYS A 15 13.55 -10.26 -6.19
CA LYS A 15 15.01 -10.31 -6.31
C LYS A 15 15.69 -10.20 -4.95
N GLU A 16 16.96 -9.82 -4.93
CA GLU A 16 17.70 -9.53 -3.71
C GLU A 16 17.51 -8.07 -3.33
N SER A 17 16.94 -7.82 -2.15
CA SER A 17 16.79 -6.47 -1.59
C SER A 17 17.53 -6.36 -0.27
N PRO A 18 18.48 -5.43 -0.12
CA PRO A 18 19.19 -5.24 1.13
C PRO A 18 18.29 -4.78 2.28
N TYR A 19 17.03 -4.42 1.97
CA TYR A 19 16.06 -3.90 2.94
C TYR A 19 15.09 -4.96 3.45
N LEU A 20 15.03 -6.15 2.83
CA LEU A 20 14.04 -7.19 3.16
C LEU A 20 14.09 -7.57 4.64
N GLU A 21 15.26 -7.77 5.20
CA GLU A 21 15.41 -8.14 6.60
C GLU A 21 15.03 -7.00 7.57
N GLU A 22 15.32 -5.74 7.22
CA GLU A 22 14.89 -4.59 8.00
C GLU A 22 13.37 -4.45 8.02
N CYS A 23 12.71 -4.67 6.88
CA CYS A 23 11.26 -4.72 6.79
C CYS A 23 10.69 -5.79 7.73
N ILE A 24 11.14 -7.04 7.62
CA ILE A 24 10.67 -8.16 8.47
C ILE A 24 10.87 -7.84 9.96
N ASN A 25 12.06 -7.36 10.35
CA ASN A 25 12.34 -6.98 11.73
C ASN A 25 11.37 -5.93 12.26
N SER A 26 10.90 -5.00 11.41
CA SER A 26 9.91 -4.00 11.80
C SER A 26 8.51 -4.58 12.01
N LEU A 27 8.16 -5.64 11.25
CA LEU A 27 6.89 -6.36 11.39
C LEU A 27 6.87 -7.27 12.63
N GLU A 28 7.99 -7.89 12.96
CA GLU A 28 8.13 -8.71 14.18
C GLU A 28 8.04 -7.88 15.46
N LYS A 29 8.38 -6.59 15.39
CA LYS A 29 8.34 -5.64 16.53
C LYS A 29 6.97 -4.99 16.74
N GLN A 30 5.92 -5.45 16.07
CA GLN A 30 4.58 -4.89 16.29
C GLN A 30 4.08 -5.12 17.72
N ASN A 31 3.45 -4.10 18.32
CA ASN A 31 2.83 -4.18 19.65
C ASN A 31 1.68 -5.21 19.70
N VAL A 32 1.08 -5.51 18.57
CA VAL A 32 0.03 -6.51 18.39
C VAL A 32 0.57 -7.64 17.52
N ARG A 33 0.43 -8.88 17.97
CA ARG A 33 0.90 -10.05 17.22
C ARG A 33 0.10 -10.24 15.93
N SER A 34 0.82 -10.58 14.87
CA SER A 34 0.30 -10.88 13.55
C SER A 34 1.08 -12.03 12.92
N ASN A 35 0.46 -12.73 11.98
CA ASN A 35 1.17 -13.63 11.10
C ASN A 35 2.01 -12.84 10.10
N ILE A 36 3.14 -13.40 9.68
CA ILE A 36 3.99 -12.86 8.63
C ILE A 36 4.25 -14.00 7.65
N ILE A 37 4.08 -13.74 6.36
CA ILE A 37 4.50 -14.65 5.28
C ILE A 37 5.33 -13.87 4.27
N ILE A 38 6.22 -14.58 3.57
CA ILE A 38 6.94 -14.03 2.41
C ILE A 38 6.33 -14.61 1.15
N SER A 39 6.10 -13.76 0.15
CA SER A 39 5.61 -14.14 -1.18
C SER A 39 6.56 -13.62 -2.25
N THR A 40 6.95 -14.46 -3.21
CA THR A 40 7.89 -14.06 -4.28
C THR A 40 7.59 -14.76 -5.61
N SER A 41 7.82 -14.07 -6.72
CA SER A 41 7.91 -14.66 -8.07
C SER A 41 9.36 -14.82 -8.55
N THR A 42 10.33 -14.41 -7.74
CA THR A 42 11.77 -14.50 -8.04
C THR A 42 12.53 -15.21 -6.92
N PRO A 43 12.24 -16.51 -6.66
CA PRO A 43 12.88 -17.25 -5.58
C PRO A 43 14.40 -17.31 -5.79
N ASN A 44 15.14 -17.11 -4.72
CA ASN A 44 16.59 -17.18 -4.70
C ASN A 44 17.09 -17.51 -3.28
N SER A 45 18.36 -17.91 -3.15
CA SER A 45 18.96 -18.31 -1.87
C SER A 45 18.96 -17.21 -0.81
N PHE A 46 19.02 -15.94 -1.21
CA PHE A 46 18.96 -14.80 -0.28
C PHE A 46 17.59 -14.73 0.42
N ILE A 47 16.48 -14.79 -0.36
CA ILE A 47 15.12 -14.77 0.20
C ILE A 47 14.89 -16.01 1.06
N GLU A 48 15.32 -17.20 0.60
CA GLU A 48 15.18 -18.46 1.34
C GLU A 48 15.93 -18.43 2.68
N THR A 49 17.16 -17.88 2.69
CA THR A 49 17.96 -17.75 3.91
C THR A 49 17.28 -16.84 4.93
N ILE A 50 16.73 -15.71 4.48
CA ILE A 50 15.99 -14.77 5.35
C ILE A 50 14.72 -15.44 5.90
N ALA A 51 13.94 -16.12 5.05
CA ALA A 51 12.74 -16.82 5.47
C ALA A 51 13.04 -17.88 6.55
N GLN A 52 14.10 -18.67 6.36
CA GLN A 52 14.56 -19.66 7.34
C GLN A 52 15.04 -19.01 8.64
N LYS A 53 15.84 -17.95 8.56
CA LYS A 53 16.38 -17.24 9.73
C LYS A 53 15.26 -16.71 10.65
N HIS A 54 14.17 -16.20 10.07
CA HIS A 54 13.04 -15.64 10.79
C HIS A 54 11.91 -16.65 11.03
N ASN A 55 12.09 -17.92 10.60
CA ASN A 55 11.06 -18.97 10.68
C ASN A 55 9.72 -18.53 10.07
N ILE A 56 9.78 -17.91 8.88
CA ILE A 56 8.63 -17.39 8.14
C ILE A 56 8.35 -18.28 6.93
N GLU A 57 7.07 -18.59 6.68
CA GLU A 57 6.65 -19.35 5.51
C GLU A 57 6.90 -18.59 4.21
N LEU A 58 7.54 -19.26 3.24
CA LEU A 58 7.85 -18.73 1.92
C LEU A 58 6.93 -19.34 0.86
N TYR A 59 6.15 -18.51 0.20
CA TYR A 59 5.27 -18.88 -0.91
C TYR A 59 5.85 -18.41 -2.25
N VAL A 60 6.02 -19.35 -3.19
CA VAL A 60 6.63 -19.07 -4.50
C VAL A 60 5.56 -19.07 -5.58
N ASN A 61 5.33 -17.91 -6.21
CA ASN A 61 4.45 -17.77 -7.37
C ASN A 61 5.15 -18.24 -8.64
N LYS A 62 4.76 -19.42 -9.13
CA LYS A 62 5.33 -20.04 -10.34
C LYS A 62 4.51 -19.79 -11.60
N LYS A 63 3.33 -19.18 -11.48
CA LYS A 63 2.35 -19.13 -12.60
C LYS A 63 2.36 -17.82 -13.36
N GLU A 64 2.31 -16.71 -12.65
CA GLU A 64 2.14 -15.39 -13.25
C GLU A 64 3.07 -14.40 -12.56
N SER A 65 3.85 -13.65 -13.30
CA SER A 65 4.69 -12.59 -12.77
C SER A 65 4.07 -11.22 -13.03
N GLY A 66 4.27 -10.31 -12.08
CA GLY A 66 3.81 -8.94 -12.13
C GLY A 66 3.29 -8.49 -10.78
N ILE A 67 3.37 -7.20 -10.49
CA ILE A 67 3.10 -6.65 -9.16
C ILE A 67 1.72 -7.08 -8.64
N GLY A 68 0.66 -6.85 -9.41
CA GLY A 68 -0.70 -7.17 -8.99
C GLY A 68 -0.94 -8.67 -8.86
N GLN A 69 -0.31 -9.49 -9.73
CA GLN A 69 -0.37 -10.94 -9.65
C GLN A 69 0.31 -11.45 -8.37
N ASP A 70 1.50 -10.93 -8.05
CA ASP A 70 2.27 -11.33 -6.87
C ASP A 70 1.56 -10.90 -5.57
N TRP A 71 0.97 -9.71 -5.54
CA TRP A 71 0.16 -9.27 -4.40
C TRP A 71 -1.08 -10.14 -4.21
N ASN A 72 -1.84 -10.40 -5.28
CA ASN A 72 -3.00 -11.29 -5.23
C ASN A 72 -2.63 -12.72 -4.85
N PHE A 73 -1.49 -13.23 -5.34
CA PHE A 73 -0.99 -14.53 -4.94
C PHE A 73 -0.66 -14.58 -3.45
N GLY A 74 0.04 -13.58 -2.94
CA GLY A 74 0.36 -13.48 -1.52
C GLY A 74 -0.90 -13.45 -0.65
N ILE A 75 -1.90 -12.60 -0.97
CA ILE A 75 -3.17 -12.53 -0.25
C ILE A 75 -3.92 -13.86 -0.29
N SER A 76 -3.94 -14.56 -1.44
CA SER A 76 -4.65 -15.83 -1.56
C SER A 76 -4.03 -16.98 -0.75
N ASN A 77 -2.79 -16.83 -0.28
CA ASN A 77 -2.15 -17.77 0.64
C ASN A 77 -2.35 -17.43 2.14
N THR A 78 -3.16 -16.41 2.45
CA THR A 78 -3.53 -16.09 3.83
C THR A 78 -4.89 -16.66 4.19
N ASN A 79 -5.11 -16.99 5.47
CA ASN A 79 -6.42 -17.42 6.00
C ASN A 79 -7.04 -16.40 6.94
N THR A 80 -6.42 -15.24 7.10
CA THR A 80 -6.86 -14.18 8.01
C THR A 80 -7.81 -13.20 7.33
N LYS A 81 -8.69 -12.59 8.14
CA LYS A 81 -9.65 -11.57 7.71
C LYS A 81 -8.95 -10.29 7.22
N TYR A 82 -7.88 -9.89 7.90
CA TYR A 82 -7.15 -8.67 7.58
C TYR A 82 -5.78 -8.99 6.99
N VAL A 83 -5.39 -8.29 5.94
CA VAL A 83 -4.11 -8.50 5.27
C VAL A 83 -3.47 -7.16 4.91
N THR A 84 -2.18 -7.01 5.19
CA THR A 84 -1.37 -5.89 4.72
C THR A 84 -0.31 -6.41 3.75
N ILE A 85 -0.27 -5.84 2.53
CA ILE A 85 0.84 -6.05 1.60
C ILE A 85 2.00 -5.18 2.05
N ALA A 86 3.02 -5.80 2.62
CA ALA A 86 4.23 -5.12 3.02
C ALA A 86 5.24 -5.12 1.86
N HIS A 87 5.67 -3.93 1.44
CA HIS A 87 6.75 -3.84 0.48
C HIS A 87 8.08 -4.10 1.19
N GLN A 88 8.95 -4.87 0.54
CA GLN A 88 10.21 -5.36 1.13
C GLN A 88 11.22 -4.28 1.54
N ASP A 89 11.01 -3.05 1.11
CA ASP A 89 11.89 -1.90 1.31
C ASP A 89 11.36 -0.89 2.35
N ASP A 90 10.16 -1.10 2.87
CA ASP A 90 9.50 -0.19 3.82
C ASP A 90 9.69 -0.63 5.28
N ILE A 91 9.48 0.31 6.21
CA ILE A 91 9.62 0.09 7.66
C ILE A 91 8.31 0.45 8.35
N TYR A 92 7.81 -0.44 9.20
CA TYR A 92 6.57 -0.22 9.94
C TYR A 92 6.84 0.24 11.37
N ASN A 93 6.08 1.24 11.85
CA ASN A 93 6.11 1.63 13.25
C ASN A 93 5.49 0.51 14.12
N ALA A 94 6.05 0.27 15.31
CA ALA A 94 5.61 -0.81 16.19
C ALA A 94 4.12 -0.74 16.57
N ASN A 95 3.52 0.44 16.50
CA ASN A 95 2.10 0.68 16.81
C ASN A 95 1.18 0.62 15.57
N TYR A 96 1.66 0.21 14.39
CA TYR A 96 0.85 0.19 13.16
C TYR A 96 -0.45 -0.62 13.35
N LEU A 97 -0.33 -1.90 13.72
CA LEU A 97 -1.50 -2.76 13.94
C LEU A 97 -2.32 -2.33 15.16
N GLU A 98 -1.67 -1.90 16.22
CA GLU A 98 -2.36 -1.42 17.42
C GLU A 98 -3.32 -0.26 17.10
N GLU A 99 -2.88 0.69 16.28
CA GLU A 99 -3.70 1.81 15.85
C GLU A 99 -4.90 1.39 15.00
N ILE A 100 -4.77 0.34 14.20
CA ILE A 100 -5.87 -0.23 13.41
C ILE A 100 -6.83 -0.97 14.34
N VAL A 101 -6.32 -1.89 15.18
CA VAL A 101 -7.12 -2.72 16.08
C VAL A 101 -7.97 -1.87 17.05
N ASN A 102 -7.41 -0.76 17.54
CA ASN A 102 -8.11 0.13 18.46
C ASN A 102 -9.29 0.88 17.79
N ARG A 103 -9.42 0.79 16.45
CA ARG A 103 -10.48 1.46 15.69
C ARG A 103 -11.40 0.49 14.93
N ILE A 104 -11.18 -0.81 15.11
CA ILE A 104 -12.12 -1.82 14.59
C ILE A 104 -13.42 -1.70 15.39
N ASP A 105 -14.50 -1.53 14.66
CA ASP A 105 -15.87 -1.49 15.18
C ASP A 105 -16.71 -2.47 14.34
N GLU A 106 -17.24 -3.49 14.99
CA GLU A 106 -18.04 -4.53 14.33
C GLU A 106 -19.30 -3.99 13.65
N ASN A 107 -19.81 -2.86 14.15
CA ASN A 107 -20.99 -2.20 13.56
C ASN A 107 -20.65 -1.28 12.40
N ASN A 108 -19.35 -1.05 12.13
CA ASN A 108 -18.88 -0.12 11.11
C ASN A 108 -17.64 -0.67 10.41
N GLU A 109 -17.81 -1.79 9.73
CA GLU A 109 -16.72 -2.47 9.01
C GLU A 109 -16.09 -1.58 7.94
N PHE A 110 -14.80 -1.80 7.70
CA PHE A 110 -14.03 -1.09 6.69
C PHE A 110 -13.60 -2.04 5.57
N SER A 111 -13.52 -1.54 4.35
CA SER A 111 -12.87 -2.24 3.24
C SER A 111 -11.35 -2.13 3.32
N ILE A 112 -10.85 -0.94 3.69
CA ILE A 112 -9.43 -0.67 3.94
C ILE A 112 -9.26 0.21 5.17
N ALA A 113 -8.16 -0.05 5.92
CA ALA A 113 -7.66 0.79 7.01
C ALA A 113 -6.23 1.22 6.70
N PHE A 114 -5.89 2.49 6.93
CA PHE A 114 -4.54 2.98 6.63
C PHE A 114 -4.23 4.26 7.41
N GLY A 115 -2.92 4.55 7.53
CA GLY A 115 -2.43 5.77 8.16
C GLY A 115 -1.66 6.67 7.22
N ASP A 116 -1.07 7.72 7.79
CA ASP A 116 -0.05 8.53 7.15
C ASP A 116 1.28 7.79 7.14
N TYR A 117 2.22 8.30 6.35
CA TYR A 117 3.59 7.80 6.29
C TYR A 117 4.60 8.95 6.21
N ARG A 118 5.84 8.62 6.50
CA ARG A 118 7.00 9.49 6.23
C ARG A 118 7.85 8.84 5.14
N GLU A 119 8.69 9.64 4.53
CA GLU A 119 9.66 9.16 3.56
C GLU A 119 11.03 9.04 4.22
N ILE A 120 11.77 7.95 3.88
CA ILE A 120 13.15 7.71 4.32
C ILE A 120 14.04 7.61 3.09
N LYS A 121 15.14 8.34 3.09
CA LYS A 121 16.12 8.34 2.01
C LYS A 121 17.53 8.25 2.61
N ASN A 122 18.34 7.31 2.11
CA ASN A 122 19.69 7.06 2.63
C ASN A 122 19.74 6.88 4.17
N GLY A 123 18.76 6.14 4.71
CA GLY A 123 18.64 5.87 6.15
C GLY A 123 18.11 7.02 7.01
N ASN A 124 17.82 8.19 6.43
CA ASN A 124 17.32 9.35 7.16
C ASN A 124 15.87 9.67 6.82
N VAL A 125 15.06 9.94 7.84
CA VAL A 125 13.68 10.44 7.66
C VAL A 125 13.76 11.85 7.11
N ILE A 126 13.15 12.07 5.94
CA ILE A 126 13.15 13.39 5.31
C ILE A 126 11.96 14.25 5.81
N PRO A 127 12.10 15.59 5.78
CA PRO A 127 11.01 16.51 6.13
C PRO A 127 9.77 16.27 5.26
N LEU A 128 8.58 16.58 5.81
CA LEU A 128 7.32 16.48 5.07
C LEU A 128 7.36 17.32 3.79
N THR A 129 7.36 16.64 2.66
CA THR A 129 7.32 17.27 1.34
C THR A 129 5.98 17.97 1.10
N THR A 130 5.95 18.93 0.17
CA THR A 130 4.69 19.59 -0.23
C THR A 130 3.68 18.58 -0.75
N ASN A 131 4.14 17.54 -1.47
CA ASN A 131 3.27 16.47 -1.97
C ASN A 131 2.61 15.70 -0.82
N LEU A 132 3.36 15.30 0.21
CA LEU A 132 2.81 14.63 1.38
C LEU A 132 1.81 15.52 2.15
N LYS A 133 2.07 16.82 2.26
CA LYS A 133 1.12 17.78 2.85
C LYS A 133 -0.19 17.84 2.08
N ILE A 134 -0.13 17.84 0.73
CA ILE A 134 -1.32 17.81 -0.14
C ILE A 134 -2.07 16.49 0.04
N LYS A 135 -1.39 15.34 0.00
CA LYS A 135 -2.00 14.04 0.24
C LYS A 135 -2.73 14.00 1.58
N LYS A 136 -2.07 14.41 2.65
CA LYS A 136 -2.66 14.49 3.99
C LYS A 136 -3.89 15.42 4.03
N PHE A 137 -3.87 16.54 3.32
CA PHE A 137 -5.02 17.42 3.20
C PHE A 137 -6.22 16.74 2.51
N LEU A 138 -5.97 15.99 1.41
CA LEU A 138 -7.01 15.26 0.69
C LEU A 138 -7.66 14.16 1.54
N LEU A 139 -6.89 13.53 2.43
CA LEU A 139 -7.37 12.47 3.32
C LEU A 139 -8.22 12.99 4.49
N ARG A 140 -8.14 14.26 4.84
CA ARG A 140 -8.83 14.83 6.02
C ARG A 140 -10.33 14.54 6.08
N LYS A 141 -11.01 14.53 4.92
CA LYS A 141 -12.45 14.24 4.88
C LYS A 141 -12.79 12.82 5.33
N LEU A 142 -11.87 11.87 5.14
CA LEU A 142 -12.07 10.48 5.54
C LEU A 142 -12.09 10.29 7.06
N ARG A 143 -11.46 11.16 7.84
CA ARG A 143 -11.45 11.07 9.31
C ARG A 143 -12.85 10.96 9.92
N LYS A 144 -13.80 11.75 9.41
CA LYS A 144 -15.17 11.81 9.92
C LYS A 144 -16.17 11.09 9.01
N ASN A 145 -15.88 11.02 7.71
CA ASN A 145 -16.83 10.59 6.68
C ASN A 145 -16.26 9.46 5.80
N GLY A 146 -15.56 8.49 6.40
CA GLY A 146 -14.94 7.36 5.67
C GLY A 146 -15.93 6.48 4.89
N ASN A 147 -17.22 6.47 5.27
CA ASN A 147 -18.29 5.80 4.54
C ASN A 147 -18.75 6.59 3.30
N SER A 148 -18.55 7.91 3.29
CA SER A 148 -19.02 8.76 2.20
C SER A 148 -18.24 8.52 0.91
N ARG A 149 -18.94 8.14 -0.17
CA ARG A 149 -18.35 8.00 -1.51
C ARG A 149 -17.70 9.31 -1.98
N SER A 150 -18.28 10.46 -1.64
CA SER A 150 -17.69 11.77 -1.98
C SER A 150 -16.37 12.01 -1.26
N ALA A 151 -16.24 11.60 0.00
CA ALA A 151 -14.98 11.71 0.75
C ALA A 151 -13.91 10.77 0.18
N LYS A 152 -14.26 9.52 -0.12
CA LYS A 152 -13.38 8.53 -0.78
C LYS A 152 -12.89 9.06 -2.14
N ASN A 153 -13.80 9.56 -2.97
CA ASN A 153 -13.44 10.15 -4.26
C ASN A 153 -12.55 11.40 -4.11
N THR A 154 -12.73 12.20 -3.05
CA THR A 154 -11.86 13.37 -2.82
C THR A 154 -10.42 12.93 -2.52
N ALA A 155 -10.21 11.82 -1.84
CA ALA A 155 -8.89 11.26 -1.56
C ALA A 155 -8.19 10.72 -2.82
N LEU A 156 -8.95 10.43 -3.90
CA LEU A 156 -8.45 9.72 -5.08
C LEU A 156 -8.43 10.56 -6.36
N LYS A 157 -9.31 11.55 -6.51
CA LYS A 157 -9.54 12.24 -7.80
C LYS A 157 -8.45 13.22 -8.25
N PHE A 158 -7.48 13.53 -7.39
CA PHE A 158 -6.35 14.41 -7.69
C PHE A 158 -5.00 13.68 -7.67
N GLY A 159 -5.01 12.35 -7.70
CA GLY A 159 -3.88 11.47 -7.53
C GLY A 159 -4.12 10.52 -6.35
N SER A 160 -3.42 9.37 -6.31
CA SER A 160 -3.53 8.47 -5.16
C SER A 160 -2.87 9.12 -3.93
N ALA A 161 -3.72 9.53 -2.96
CA ALA A 161 -3.22 10.01 -1.68
C ALA A 161 -2.92 8.86 -0.70
N ILE A 162 -3.43 7.66 -0.96
CA ILE A 162 -3.30 6.47 -0.12
C ILE A 162 -2.02 5.72 -0.51
N CYS A 163 -1.13 5.52 0.44
CA CYS A 163 0.11 4.77 0.25
C CYS A 163 -0.17 3.27 0.34
N CYS A 164 0.08 2.53 -0.74
CA CYS A 164 -0.26 1.12 -0.85
C CYS A 164 0.26 0.26 0.31
N PRO A 165 1.55 0.26 0.66
CA PRO A 165 2.07 -0.58 1.75
C PRO A 165 1.52 -0.18 3.13
N CYS A 166 0.93 1.01 3.28
CA CYS A 166 0.29 1.42 4.54
C CYS A 166 -1.15 0.92 4.69
N VAL A 167 -1.65 0.08 3.76
CA VAL A 167 -3.05 -0.32 3.73
C VAL A 167 -3.25 -1.74 4.25
N THR A 168 -4.09 -1.87 5.29
CA THR A 168 -4.68 -3.14 5.70
C THR A 168 -6.03 -3.32 4.99
N ILE A 169 -6.20 -4.44 4.31
CA ILE A 169 -7.39 -4.83 3.54
C ILE A 169 -8.24 -5.79 4.37
N ASN A 170 -9.56 -5.63 4.36
CA ASN A 170 -10.51 -6.60 4.88
C ASN A 170 -10.90 -7.58 3.75
N THR A 171 -10.35 -8.78 3.78
CA THR A 171 -10.52 -9.78 2.71
C THR A 171 -11.91 -10.41 2.67
N ASP A 172 -12.69 -10.35 3.74
CA ASP A 172 -14.09 -10.78 3.74
C ASP A 172 -14.96 -9.89 2.85
N ILE A 173 -14.56 -8.60 2.73
CA ILE A 173 -15.26 -7.60 1.90
C ILE A 173 -14.69 -7.55 0.48
N THR A 174 -13.37 -7.57 0.36
CA THR A 174 -12.67 -7.31 -0.91
C THR A 174 -12.33 -8.58 -1.70
N GLY A 175 -12.44 -9.74 -1.05
CA GLY A 175 -11.97 -11.01 -1.59
C GLY A 175 -10.44 -11.17 -1.48
N LYS A 176 -9.97 -12.33 -1.89
CA LYS A 176 -8.54 -12.74 -1.78
C LYS A 176 -7.70 -12.36 -3.01
N ARG A 177 -8.27 -11.76 -4.03
CA ARG A 177 -7.56 -11.29 -5.25
C ARG A 177 -8.06 -9.88 -5.63
N PRO A 178 -7.89 -8.89 -4.76
CA PRO A 178 -8.51 -7.59 -4.93
C PRO A 178 -7.85 -6.71 -5.99
N TYR A 179 -6.56 -6.92 -6.27
CA TYR A 179 -5.81 -6.07 -7.18
C TYR A 179 -6.07 -6.44 -8.64
N LYS A 180 -6.37 -5.43 -9.46
CA LYS A 180 -6.45 -5.59 -10.90
C LYS A 180 -5.04 -5.70 -11.48
N THR A 181 -4.88 -6.47 -12.56
CA THR A 181 -3.57 -6.80 -13.15
C THR A 181 -3.35 -6.16 -14.50
N ASN A 182 -4.23 -5.26 -14.91
CA ASN A 182 -4.19 -4.55 -16.21
C ASN A 182 -3.35 -3.26 -16.17
N MET A 183 -2.92 -2.81 -14.99
CA MET A 183 -2.00 -1.71 -14.77
C MET A 183 -0.70 -2.20 -14.13
N LYS A 184 0.39 -1.48 -14.35
CA LYS A 184 1.71 -1.79 -13.81
C LYS A 184 2.08 -0.89 -12.63
N CYS A 185 1.64 0.37 -12.66
CA CYS A 185 2.03 1.40 -11.70
C CYS A 185 0.87 1.81 -10.79
N ASP A 186 -0.30 2.06 -11.36
CA ASP A 186 -1.46 2.62 -10.67
C ASP A 186 -2.49 1.57 -10.28
N LEU A 187 -2.05 0.30 -10.15
CA LEU A 187 -2.92 -0.81 -9.78
C LEU A 187 -3.53 -0.65 -8.38
N ASP A 188 -2.81 -0.02 -7.45
CA ASP A 188 -3.31 0.34 -6.13
C ASP A 188 -4.38 1.43 -6.22
N TRP A 189 -4.11 2.50 -6.99
CA TRP A 189 -5.07 3.57 -7.20
C TRP A 189 -6.35 3.07 -7.88
N ASP A 190 -6.23 2.20 -8.88
CA ASP A 190 -7.39 1.55 -9.51
C ASP A 190 -8.17 0.68 -8.53
N THR A 191 -7.48 -0.08 -7.69
CA THR A 191 -8.10 -0.90 -6.65
C THR A 191 -8.85 -0.04 -5.64
N TRP A 192 -8.25 1.05 -5.16
CA TRP A 192 -8.91 1.99 -4.24
C TRP A 192 -10.13 2.67 -4.89
N TYR A 193 -10.08 2.97 -6.19
CA TYR A 193 -11.22 3.49 -6.92
C TYR A 193 -12.38 2.50 -6.95
N GLU A 194 -12.13 1.21 -7.16
CA GLU A 194 -13.16 0.18 -7.09
C GLU A 194 -13.73 0.03 -5.67
N PHE A 195 -12.87 0.02 -4.66
CA PHE A 195 -13.30 -0.07 -3.26
C PHE A 195 -14.08 1.18 -2.82
N ALA A 196 -13.82 2.34 -3.39
CA ALA A 196 -14.59 3.54 -3.10
C ALA A 196 -16.06 3.45 -3.53
N LYS A 197 -16.42 2.50 -4.41
CA LYS A 197 -17.81 2.21 -4.83
C LYS A 197 -18.55 1.32 -3.84
N LEU A 198 -17.81 0.58 -3.00
CA LEU A 198 -18.38 -0.30 -1.99
C LEU A 198 -18.98 0.54 -0.85
N ASP A 199 -20.06 0.02 -0.24
CA ASP A 199 -20.70 0.67 0.91
C ASP A 199 -20.02 0.27 2.23
N TYR A 200 -18.67 0.38 2.26
CA TYR A 200 -17.82 0.12 3.41
C TYR A 200 -16.86 1.28 3.64
N ARG A 201 -16.46 1.43 4.88
CA ARG A 201 -15.62 2.54 5.32
C ARG A 201 -14.19 2.45 4.73
N PHE A 202 -13.62 3.60 4.36
CA PHE A 202 -12.17 3.83 4.34
C PHE A 202 -11.77 4.37 5.72
N LEU A 203 -11.15 3.51 6.51
CA LEU A 203 -10.73 3.86 7.87
C LEU A 203 -9.38 4.56 7.81
N TYR A 204 -9.40 5.89 7.79
CA TYR A 204 -8.19 6.70 7.81
C TYR A 204 -7.78 7.05 9.23
N ILE A 205 -6.52 6.79 9.57
CA ILE A 205 -5.87 7.05 10.85
C ILE A 205 -4.86 8.19 10.64
N ASP A 206 -5.14 9.37 11.19
CA ASP A 206 -4.27 10.56 11.08
C ASP A 206 -3.06 10.41 12.02
N LYS A 207 -2.23 9.39 11.75
CA LYS A 207 -0.97 9.10 12.44
C LYS A 207 0.03 8.53 11.45
N GLU A 208 1.29 8.87 11.61
CA GLU A 208 2.40 8.33 10.82
C GLU A 208 2.67 6.89 11.28
N LEU A 209 2.34 5.90 10.46
CA LEU A 209 2.36 4.48 10.83
C LEU A 209 3.48 3.69 10.16
N MET A 210 4.15 4.27 9.16
CA MET A 210 5.25 3.63 8.47
C MET A 210 6.21 4.65 7.83
N TYR A 211 7.36 4.15 7.40
CA TYR A 211 8.33 4.88 6.59
C TYR A 211 8.43 4.23 5.22
N HIS A 212 8.11 5.00 4.18
CA HIS A 212 8.26 4.61 2.78
C HIS A 212 9.67 4.96 2.29
N ARG A 213 10.41 3.96 1.81
CA ARG A 213 11.79 4.14 1.37
C ARG A 213 11.86 4.64 -0.07
N ILE A 214 12.68 5.69 -0.27
CA ILE A 214 12.99 6.22 -1.59
C ILE A 214 14.40 5.76 -1.96
N HIS A 215 14.51 4.98 -3.05
CA HIS A 215 15.77 4.55 -3.64
C HIS A 215 15.64 4.41 -5.17
N GLU A 216 16.80 4.37 -5.87
CA GLU A 216 16.81 4.40 -7.35
C GLU A 216 16.23 3.16 -8.00
N ASP A 217 16.35 2.00 -7.34
CA ASP A 217 15.86 0.71 -7.83
C ASP A 217 14.38 0.45 -7.53
N SER A 218 13.68 1.41 -6.90
CA SER A 218 12.25 1.27 -6.63
C SER A 218 11.44 1.20 -7.94
N GLU A 219 10.36 0.39 -7.94
CA GLU A 219 9.47 0.25 -9.09
C GLU A 219 8.91 1.61 -9.54
N THR A 220 8.60 2.49 -8.61
CA THR A 220 8.15 3.86 -8.90
C THR A 220 9.19 4.63 -9.71
N SER A 221 10.48 4.53 -9.34
CA SER A 221 11.57 5.21 -10.06
C SER A 221 11.74 4.67 -11.48
N ASN A 222 11.66 3.35 -11.66
CA ASN A 222 11.77 2.69 -12.97
C ASN A 222 10.58 3.03 -13.89
N SER A 223 9.37 3.06 -13.37
CA SER A 223 8.13 3.32 -14.11
C SER A 223 8.04 4.77 -14.60
N ILE A 224 8.61 5.72 -13.87
CA ILE A 224 8.72 7.13 -14.29
C ILE A 224 9.65 7.24 -15.50
N LYS A 225 10.78 6.51 -15.52
CA LYS A 225 11.73 6.51 -16.65
C LYS A 225 11.10 6.02 -17.95
N ASN A 226 10.16 5.07 -17.87
CA ASN A 226 9.57 4.39 -19.03
C ASN A 226 8.25 5.00 -19.55
N ASN A 227 7.80 6.15 -19.03
CA ASN A 227 6.53 6.81 -19.37
C ASN A 227 5.25 5.95 -19.22
N VAL A 228 5.34 4.75 -18.65
CA VAL A 228 4.18 3.88 -18.40
C VAL A 228 3.26 4.54 -17.40
N ARG A 229 3.83 5.04 -16.31
CA ARG A 229 3.10 5.74 -15.26
C ARG A 229 2.26 6.90 -15.79
N LEU A 230 2.81 7.77 -16.66
CA LEU A 230 2.07 8.92 -17.18
C LEU A 230 0.83 8.53 -17.99
N LYS A 231 0.86 7.37 -18.66
CA LYS A 231 -0.30 6.85 -19.39
C LYS A 231 -1.36 6.34 -18.42
N GLU A 232 -0.94 5.60 -17.41
CA GLU A 232 -1.84 5.03 -16.41
C GLU A 232 -2.45 6.13 -15.52
N ASP A 233 -1.67 7.11 -15.05
CA ASP A 233 -2.14 8.32 -14.37
C ASP A 233 -3.26 9.01 -15.16
N PHE A 234 -3.08 9.15 -16.49
CA PHE A 234 -4.10 9.77 -17.34
C PHE A 234 -5.38 8.94 -17.42
N GLU A 235 -5.27 7.61 -17.55
CA GLU A 235 -6.44 6.72 -17.51
C GLU A 235 -7.15 6.81 -16.15
N MET A 236 -6.41 6.90 -15.06
CA MET A 236 -7.00 7.09 -13.73
C MET A 236 -7.71 8.43 -13.59
N PHE A 237 -7.13 9.53 -14.07
CA PHE A 237 -7.82 10.84 -14.05
C PHE A 237 -9.12 10.81 -14.85
N LYS A 238 -9.20 10.10 -15.98
CA LYS A 238 -10.43 9.96 -16.78
C LYS A 238 -11.55 9.24 -16.05
N LYS A 239 -11.26 8.41 -15.03
CA LYS A 239 -12.29 7.79 -14.19
C LYS A 239 -13.05 8.79 -13.32
N PHE A 240 -12.43 9.91 -13.01
CA PHE A 240 -12.98 10.96 -12.15
C PHE A 240 -13.43 12.22 -12.91
N TRP A 241 -12.82 12.49 -14.07
CA TRP A 241 -12.94 13.75 -14.76
C TRP A 241 -13.16 13.59 -16.27
N PRO A 242 -13.94 14.49 -16.90
CA PRO A 242 -13.98 14.56 -18.35
C PRO A 242 -12.59 14.76 -18.96
N THR A 243 -12.36 14.21 -20.14
CA THR A 243 -11.05 14.22 -20.81
C THR A 243 -10.35 15.60 -20.86
N PRO A 244 -11.01 16.72 -21.14
CA PRO A 244 -10.34 18.03 -21.13
C PRO A 244 -9.78 18.40 -19.74
N ILE A 245 -10.55 18.15 -18.68
CA ILE A 245 -10.12 18.41 -17.29
C ILE A 245 -8.98 17.45 -16.92
N ALA A 246 -9.08 16.16 -17.26
CA ALA A 246 -8.03 15.18 -17.02
C ALA A 246 -6.68 15.60 -17.66
N LYS A 247 -6.69 16.17 -18.89
CA LYS A 247 -5.49 16.72 -19.54
C LYS A 247 -4.86 17.88 -18.75
N VAL A 248 -5.68 18.80 -18.24
CA VAL A 248 -5.19 19.90 -17.42
C VAL A 248 -4.57 19.41 -16.12
N LEU A 249 -5.23 18.48 -15.43
CA LEU A 249 -4.70 17.87 -14.21
C LEU A 249 -3.37 17.15 -14.47
N MET A 250 -3.25 16.40 -15.56
CA MET A 250 -2.00 15.75 -15.96
C MET A 250 -0.86 16.71 -16.17
N PHE A 251 -1.11 17.88 -16.74
CA PHE A 251 -0.08 18.91 -16.92
C PHE A 251 0.53 19.34 -15.57
N PHE A 252 -0.32 19.64 -14.58
CA PHE A 252 0.14 20.02 -13.23
C PHE A 252 0.79 18.83 -12.50
N TYR A 253 0.20 17.64 -12.58
CA TYR A 253 0.70 16.45 -11.94
C TYR A 253 2.09 16.03 -12.45
N LYS A 254 2.32 16.11 -13.76
CA LYS A 254 3.62 15.84 -14.38
C LYS A 254 4.71 16.79 -13.87
N ASN A 255 4.37 18.07 -13.66
CA ASN A 255 5.30 19.04 -13.12
C ASN A 255 5.61 18.77 -11.63
N ALA A 256 4.62 18.38 -10.84
CA ALA A 256 4.82 18.00 -9.44
C ALA A 256 5.72 16.75 -9.28
N ILE A 257 5.62 15.76 -10.16
CA ILE A 257 6.51 14.58 -10.16
C ILE A 257 7.97 14.99 -10.45
N LYS A 258 8.20 15.95 -11.33
CA LYS A 258 9.56 16.41 -11.68
C LYS A 258 10.25 17.19 -10.55
N THR A 259 9.49 17.89 -9.72
CA THR A 259 10.02 18.70 -8.62
C THR A 259 10.32 17.89 -7.36
N ASN A 260 9.92 16.61 -7.31
CA ASN A 260 10.19 15.68 -6.21
C ASN A 260 11.44 14.79 -6.47
N LYS A 261 12.24 15.11 -7.48
CA LYS A 261 13.58 14.55 -7.72
C LYS A 261 14.63 15.44 -7.07
#